data_4389a988e5182bd0d0568f0c66ec9263
#
_entry.id   4389a988e5182bd0d0568f0c66ec9263
#
_cell.length_a   1.000
_cell.length_b   1.000
_cell.length_c   1.000
_cell.angle_alpha   90.00
_cell.angle_beta   90.00
_cell.angle_gamma   90.00
#
_symmetry.space_group_name_H-M   'P 1'
#
loop_
_entity.id
_entity.type
_entity.pdbx_description
1 polymer ?
#
loop_
_entity_poly.entity_id
_entity_poly.type
_entity_poly.pdbx_seq_one_letter_code
_entity_poly.pdbx_strand_id
1 'polypeptide(L)'
;MTNTTEATQPLWPAVLVVLAGIVAAMHVGKVAPAIPILRAQLDVSLVQAGWLLSLSQMAGMLTAVFVGMFADGFGLRRSVLWGLVLLGLLSGLAGLTTSAPQLLLMRAIEGAAILMIIVPAPALLRSLVAPDRLSTAMGFWGTFMPTGTATALLLGPVLMAHFGWATWWETLGAIALLMALLFNMGVPRVAVAVAVAGARPPAANLQRLRLVWRTPQVWRVALAFACYSGQWLVIIGFLPTLLQTGGMSAGLAGTIAAIASAVNIVGNIAGGRLLQKGVPSQRVLGIAFATMAAGAFVVFGTPSDTPLIVKLVAVLMFSGVGGMIPGSLFSLAVRAAPTEDTASTALGWTTQMSLLGQFSMPPIAAALATAHGSWGLTWVVTVSLSLIGILLTRQPT
;
A
#
# COMPACT_ATOMS: atom_id res chain seq x y z
N MET A 1 -41.87 19.17 -21.21
CA MET A 1 -40.95 19.48 -20.10
C MET A 1 -41.08 18.36 -19.05
N THR A 2 -40.34 17.30 -19.21
CA THR A 2 -40.30 16.20 -18.26
C THR A 2 -39.07 16.44 -17.38
N ASN A 3 -39.31 16.99 -16.19
CA ASN A 3 -38.31 17.07 -15.10
C ASN A 3 -38.03 15.64 -14.62
N THR A 4 -37.03 14.99 -15.23
CA THR A 4 -36.39 13.84 -14.64
C THR A 4 -35.53 14.37 -13.52
N THR A 5 -36.04 14.35 -12.28
CA THR A 5 -35.25 14.44 -11.07
C THR A 5 -34.17 13.38 -11.16
N GLU A 6 -32.93 13.78 -11.48
CA GLU A 6 -31.74 12.94 -11.32
C GLU A 6 -31.71 12.47 -9.87
N ALA A 7 -32.14 11.25 -9.65
CA ALA A 7 -32.03 10.59 -8.35
C ALA A 7 -30.53 10.57 -8.01
N THR A 8 -30.13 11.38 -7.04
CA THR A 8 -28.74 11.43 -6.54
C THR A 8 -28.36 10.04 -6.09
N GLN A 9 -27.50 9.36 -6.84
CA GLN A 9 -27.03 8.03 -6.48
C GLN A 9 -26.43 8.07 -5.06
N PRO A 10 -26.87 7.20 -4.15
CA PRO A 10 -26.39 7.21 -2.78
C PRO A 10 -24.88 6.93 -2.76
N LEU A 11 -24.12 7.73 -2.03
CA LEU A 11 -22.65 7.62 -1.93
C LEU A 11 -22.17 6.44 -1.09
N TRP A 12 -23.07 5.86 -0.28
CA TRP A 12 -22.69 4.84 0.67
C TRP A 12 -22.11 3.54 0.06
N PRO A 13 -22.51 3.05 -1.17
CA PRO A 13 -21.83 1.93 -1.80
C PRO A 13 -20.36 2.23 -2.13
N ALA A 14 -20.07 3.47 -2.54
CA ALA A 14 -18.69 3.91 -2.79
C ALA A 14 -17.87 3.97 -1.48
N VAL A 15 -18.48 4.42 -0.38
CA VAL A 15 -17.86 4.39 0.94
C VAL A 15 -17.50 2.96 1.35
N LEU A 16 -18.36 1.98 1.12
CA LEU A 16 -18.08 0.56 1.41
C LEU A 16 -16.89 0.02 0.60
N VAL A 17 -16.70 0.46 -0.64
CA VAL A 17 -15.51 0.07 -1.43
C VAL A 17 -14.24 0.65 -0.81
N VAL A 18 -14.25 1.91 -0.37
CA VAL A 18 -13.11 2.53 0.31
C VAL A 18 -12.82 1.83 1.64
N LEU A 19 -13.85 1.53 2.43
CA LEU A 19 -13.71 0.80 3.69
C LEU A 19 -13.15 -0.61 3.47
N ALA A 20 -13.56 -1.32 2.41
CA ALA A 20 -12.98 -2.60 2.03
C ALA A 20 -11.46 -2.49 1.75
N GLY A 21 -11.04 -1.41 1.07
CA GLY A 21 -9.62 -1.11 0.88
C GLY A 21 -8.89 -0.83 2.20
N ILE A 22 -9.49 -0.06 3.11
CA ILE A 22 -8.91 0.22 4.44
C ILE A 22 -8.74 -1.08 5.23
N VAL A 23 -9.75 -1.97 5.23
CA VAL A 23 -9.66 -3.29 5.88
C VAL A 23 -8.52 -4.12 5.27
N ALA A 24 -8.40 -4.17 3.95
CA ALA A 24 -7.29 -4.85 3.30
C ALA A 24 -5.92 -4.26 3.71
N ALA A 25 -5.82 -2.94 3.82
CA ALA A 25 -4.60 -2.25 4.26
C ALA A 25 -4.27 -2.48 5.75
N MET A 26 -5.29 -2.67 6.62
CA MET A 26 -5.05 -3.11 8.00
C MET A 26 -4.34 -4.45 8.05
N HIS A 27 -4.67 -5.38 7.15
CA HIS A 27 -3.97 -6.68 7.05
C HIS A 27 -2.53 -6.55 6.53
N VAL A 28 -2.22 -5.51 5.73
CA VAL A 28 -0.82 -5.18 5.41
C VAL A 28 -0.10 -4.67 6.64
N GLY A 29 -0.71 -3.74 7.38
CA GLY A 29 -0.12 -3.07 8.55
C GLY A 29 -0.02 -3.92 9.82
N LYS A 30 -0.83 -4.99 9.95
CA LYS A 30 -0.95 -5.77 11.21
C LYS A 30 0.34 -6.41 11.71
N VAL A 31 1.28 -6.71 10.81
CA VAL A 31 2.54 -7.40 11.15
C VAL A 31 3.50 -6.46 11.87
N ALA A 32 3.61 -5.21 11.44
CA ALA A 32 4.60 -4.28 11.95
C ALA A 32 4.61 -4.15 13.50
N PRO A 33 3.47 -3.92 14.18
CA PRO A 33 3.44 -3.84 15.63
C PRO A 33 3.61 -5.22 16.32
N ALA A 34 3.41 -6.31 15.59
CA ALA A 34 3.50 -7.67 16.13
C ALA A 34 4.92 -8.27 16.06
N ILE A 35 5.84 -7.70 15.27
CA ILE A 35 7.20 -8.26 15.11
C ILE A 35 7.87 -8.58 16.44
N PRO A 36 7.91 -7.69 17.44
CA PRO A 36 8.59 -8.00 18.69
C PRO A 36 8.01 -9.23 19.42
N ILE A 37 6.68 -9.35 19.45
CA ILE A 37 6.00 -10.47 20.12
C ILE A 37 6.14 -11.78 19.34
N LEU A 38 6.08 -11.72 18.00
CA LEU A 38 6.28 -12.89 17.13
C LEU A 38 7.71 -13.42 17.23
N ARG A 39 8.70 -12.53 17.35
CA ARG A 39 10.09 -12.92 17.59
C ARG A 39 10.29 -13.61 18.94
N ALA A 40 9.60 -13.15 19.97
CA ALA A 40 9.68 -13.74 21.30
C ALA A 40 8.93 -15.07 21.43
N GLN A 41 7.79 -15.24 20.74
CA GLN A 41 6.91 -16.40 20.92
C GLN A 41 7.02 -17.47 19.85
N LEU A 42 7.41 -17.12 18.62
CA LEU A 42 7.53 -18.04 17.49
C LEU A 42 8.97 -18.11 16.94
N ASP A 43 9.96 -17.60 17.68
CA ASP A 43 11.38 -17.55 17.28
C ASP A 43 11.60 -16.97 15.86
N VAL A 44 10.76 -16.01 15.46
CA VAL A 44 10.86 -15.37 14.16
C VAL A 44 12.17 -14.58 14.07
N SER A 45 13.06 -14.95 13.16
CA SER A 45 14.28 -14.18 12.88
C SER A 45 13.94 -12.79 12.30
N LEU A 46 14.91 -11.86 12.35
CA LEU A 46 14.68 -10.53 11.77
C LEU A 46 14.42 -10.59 10.26
N VAL A 47 15.09 -11.51 9.54
CA VAL A 47 14.87 -11.75 8.11
C VAL A 47 13.47 -12.31 7.86
N GLN A 48 13.00 -13.26 8.66
CA GLN A 48 11.62 -13.77 8.56
C GLN A 48 10.60 -12.68 8.88
N ALA A 49 10.88 -11.76 9.80
CA ALA A 49 10.03 -10.59 10.03
C ALA A 49 9.94 -9.68 8.79
N GLY A 50 11.06 -9.49 8.09
CA GLY A 50 11.07 -8.82 6.78
C GLY A 50 10.20 -9.53 5.75
N TRP A 51 10.24 -10.85 5.68
CA TRP A 51 9.35 -11.64 4.83
C TRP A 51 7.88 -11.55 5.26
N LEU A 52 7.58 -11.55 6.55
CA LEU A 52 6.20 -11.37 7.04
C LEU A 52 5.61 -10.00 6.61
N LEU A 53 6.42 -8.95 6.58
CA LEU A 53 5.99 -7.63 6.07
C LEU A 53 5.72 -7.67 4.56
N SER A 54 6.52 -8.40 3.80
CA SER A 54 6.59 -8.31 2.34
C SER A 54 5.78 -9.37 1.59
N LEU A 55 5.58 -10.58 2.13
CA LEU A 55 4.93 -11.69 1.42
C LEU A 55 3.51 -11.39 0.95
N SER A 56 2.78 -10.54 1.68
CA SER A 56 1.45 -10.10 1.24
C SER A 56 1.47 -9.28 -0.06
N GLN A 57 2.62 -8.81 -0.51
CA GLN A 57 2.78 -8.09 -1.78
C GLN A 57 3.14 -9.02 -2.94
N MET A 58 3.48 -10.28 -2.66
CA MET A 58 3.96 -11.26 -3.66
C MET A 58 2.97 -11.48 -4.80
N ALA A 59 1.71 -11.72 -4.46
CA ALA A 59 0.67 -11.92 -5.46
C ALA A 59 0.54 -10.71 -6.40
N GLY A 60 0.56 -9.50 -5.84
CA GLY A 60 0.48 -8.26 -6.61
C GLY A 60 1.73 -7.99 -7.45
N MET A 61 2.92 -8.26 -6.90
CA MET A 61 4.18 -8.18 -7.64
C MET A 61 4.17 -9.09 -8.89
N LEU A 62 3.58 -10.26 -8.79
CA LEU A 62 3.55 -11.22 -9.89
C LEU A 62 2.43 -10.95 -10.90
N THR A 63 1.29 -10.42 -10.45
CA THR A 63 0.05 -10.52 -11.25
C THR A 63 -0.77 -9.22 -11.36
N ALA A 64 -0.39 -8.13 -10.71
CA ALA A 64 -1.25 -6.93 -10.63
C ALA A 64 -1.68 -6.39 -12.02
N VAL A 65 -0.77 -6.36 -13.00
CA VAL A 65 -1.09 -5.93 -14.36
C VAL A 65 -2.08 -6.87 -15.04
N PHE A 66 -1.96 -8.17 -14.80
CA PHE A 66 -2.85 -9.17 -15.38
C PHE A 66 -4.23 -9.17 -14.71
N VAL A 67 -4.28 -9.04 -13.38
CA VAL A 67 -5.55 -8.96 -12.65
C VAL A 67 -6.37 -7.77 -13.11
N GLY A 68 -5.74 -6.61 -13.39
CA GLY A 68 -6.40 -5.46 -14.02
C GLY A 68 -7.00 -5.77 -15.40
N MET A 69 -6.38 -6.68 -16.15
CA MET A 69 -6.84 -7.11 -17.49
C MET A 69 -7.93 -8.20 -17.43
N PHE A 70 -7.93 -9.06 -16.39
CA PHE A 70 -8.86 -10.18 -16.25
C PHE A 70 -10.00 -9.94 -15.26
N ALA A 71 -9.93 -8.88 -14.46
CA ALA A 71 -10.96 -8.54 -13.47
C ALA A 71 -12.36 -8.37 -14.11
N ASP A 72 -12.42 -8.02 -15.38
CA ASP A 72 -13.67 -7.87 -16.13
C ASP A 72 -14.42 -9.19 -16.29
N GLY A 73 -13.72 -10.34 -16.36
CA GLY A 73 -14.34 -11.66 -16.57
C GLY A 73 -14.95 -12.28 -15.30
N PHE A 74 -14.34 -12.07 -14.13
CA PHE A 74 -14.84 -12.60 -12.85
C PHE A 74 -15.89 -11.68 -12.20
N GLY A 75 -15.90 -10.41 -12.56
CA GLY A 75 -16.77 -9.37 -12.04
C GLY A 75 -16.17 -8.64 -10.84
N LEU A 76 -16.04 -7.31 -10.98
CA LEU A 76 -15.38 -6.44 -9.99
C LEU A 76 -15.93 -6.59 -8.57
N ARG A 77 -17.26 -6.59 -8.43
CA ARG A 77 -17.94 -6.75 -7.14
C ARG A 77 -17.67 -8.12 -6.51
N ARG A 78 -17.75 -9.19 -7.31
CA ARG A 78 -17.50 -10.56 -6.82
C ARG A 78 -16.05 -10.73 -6.37
N SER A 79 -15.10 -10.15 -7.10
CA SER A 79 -13.68 -10.16 -6.73
C SER A 79 -13.46 -9.53 -5.35
N VAL A 80 -13.98 -8.31 -5.10
CA VAL A 80 -13.85 -7.65 -3.80
C VAL A 80 -14.51 -8.48 -2.70
N LEU A 81 -15.73 -9.00 -2.93
CA LEU A 81 -16.44 -9.79 -1.93
C LEU A 81 -15.68 -11.06 -1.54
N TRP A 82 -15.25 -11.85 -2.53
CA TRP A 82 -14.49 -13.07 -2.25
C TRP A 82 -13.10 -12.77 -1.68
N GLY A 83 -12.47 -11.67 -2.10
CA GLY A 83 -11.24 -11.19 -1.49
C GLY A 83 -11.39 -10.93 0.01
N LEU A 84 -12.47 -10.25 0.43
CA LEU A 84 -12.77 -10.00 1.85
C LEU A 84 -13.05 -11.29 2.64
N VAL A 85 -13.84 -12.22 2.05
CA VAL A 85 -14.14 -13.51 2.69
C VAL A 85 -12.85 -14.33 2.87
N LEU A 86 -12.04 -14.47 1.81
CA LEU A 86 -10.78 -15.21 1.87
C LEU A 86 -9.81 -14.56 2.85
N LEU A 87 -9.69 -13.24 2.84
CA LEU A 87 -8.82 -12.50 3.75
C LEU A 87 -9.22 -12.73 5.21
N GLY A 88 -10.52 -12.71 5.49
CA GLY A 88 -11.04 -12.97 6.83
C GLY A 88 -10.77 -14.39 7.31
N LEU A 89 -11.04 -15.39 6.48
CA LEU A 89 -10.79 -16.80 6.82
C LEU A 89 -9.29 -17.08 6.99
N LEU A 90 -8.45 -16.60 6.07
CA LEU A 90 -7.00 -16.79 6.14
C LEU A 90 -6.39 -16.11 7.35
N SER A 91 -6.87 -14.92 7.71
CA SER A 91 -6.40 -14.23 8.91
C SER A 91 -6.79 -14.98 10.19
N GLY A 92 -8.03 -15.49 10.29
CA GLY A 92 -8.44 -16.34 11.41
C GLY A 92 -7.58 -17.60 11.51
N LEU A 93 -7.36 -18.31 10.40
CA LEU A 93 -6.49 -19.49 10.36
C LEU A 93 -5.03 -19.16 10.71
N ALA A 94 -4.54 -17.99 10.30
CA ALA A 94 -3.19 -17.56 10.64
C ALA A 94 -3.01 -17.32 12.15
N GLY A 95 -4.06 -16.92 12.87
CA GLY A 95 -4.06 -16.83 14.34
C GLY A 95 -3.87 -18.18 15.04
N LEU A 96 -4.18 -19.29 14.38
CA LEU A 96 -4.00 -20.65 14.91
C LEU A 96 -2.62 -21.25 14.60
N THR A 97 -1.75 -20.54 13.89
CA THR A 97 -0.42 -21.05 13.53
C THR A 97 0.51 -21.06 14.75
N THR A 98 1.36 -22.10 14.83
CA THR A 98 2.28 -22.31 15.94
C THR A 98 3.75 -22.18 15.53
N SER A 99 4.03 -21.85 14.28
CA SER A 99 5.40 -21.74 13.76
C SER A 99 5.54 -20.62 12.71
N ALA A 100 6.75 -20.06 12.63
CA ALA A 100 7.08 -19.02 11.65
C ALA A 100 6.82 -19.46 10.18
N PRO A 101 7.18 -20.68 9.72
CA PRO A 101 6.89 -21.10 8.36
C PRO A 101 5.40 -21.13 8.01
N GLN A 102 4.55 -21.60 8.95
CA GLN A 102 3.09 -21.59 8.76
C GLN A 102 2.55 -20.16 8.60
N LEU A 103 3.01 -19.25 9.47
CA LEU A 103 2.59 -17.84 9.41
C LEU A 103 3.06 -17.18 8.09
N LEU A 104 4.28 -17.47 7.64
CA LEU A 104 4.80 -16.99 6.35
C LEU A 104 3.94 -17.48 5.17
N LEU A 105 3.55 -18.76 5.17
CA LEU A 105 2.66 -19.31 4.15
C LEU A 105 1.31 -18.62 4.14
N MET A 106 0.69 -18.42 5.31
CA MET A 106 -0.58 -17.70 5.41
C MET A 106 -0.44 -16.27 4.87
N ARG A 107 0.66 -15.56 5.16
CA ARG A 107 0.93 -14.22 4.62
C ARG A 107 1.00 -14.19 3.09
N ALA A 108 1.66 -15.18 2.48
CA ALA A 108 1.73 -15.28 1.01
C ALA A 108 0.34 -15.44 0.38
N ILE A 109 -0.52 -16.28 0.98
CA ILE A 109 -1.88 -16.53 0.48
C ILE A 109 -2.80 -15.32 0.75
N GLU A 110 -2.68 -14.66 1.92
CA GLU A 110 -3.41 -13.41 2.21
C GLU A 110 -3.15 -12.34 1.15
N GLY A 111 -1.95 -12.30 0.57
CA GLY A 111 -1.61 -11.38 -0.51
C GLY A 111 -2.50 -11.50 -1.73
N ALA A 112 -2.91 -12.71 -2.11
CA ALA A 112 -3.85 -12.93 -3.21
C ALA A 112 -5.24 -12.38 -2.87
N ALA A 113 -5.72 -12.58 -1.63
CA ALA A 113 -6.98 -12.04 -1.17
C ALA A 113 -6.97 -10.50 -1.15
N ILE A 114 -5.90 -9.88 -0.68
CA ILE A 114 -5.70 -8.43 -0.70
C ILE A 114 -5.76 -7.91 -2.14
N LEU A 115 -5.08 -8.57 -3.08
CA LEU A 115 -5.06 -8.18 -4.48
C LEU A 115 -6.46 -8.21 -5.11
N MET A 116 -7.28 -9.23 -4.78
CA MET A 116 -8.67 -9.35 -5.22
C MET A 116 -9.55 -8.18 -4.73
N ILE A 117 -9.14 -7.45 -3.69
CA ILE A 117 -9.84 -6.28 -3.18
C ILE A 117 -9.33 -5.01 -3.86
N ILE A 118 -8.01 -4.78 -3.85
CA ILE A 118 -7.44 -3.47 -4.19
C ILE A 118 -7.41 -3.19 -5.69
N VAL A 119 -7.26 -4.21 -6.54
CA VAL A 119 -7.15 -4.00 -7.99
C VAL A 119 -8.49 -3.64 -8.64
N PRO A 120 -9.63 -4.34 -8.35
CA PRO A 120 -10.90 -4.01 -8.97
C PRO A 120 -11.59 -2.78 -8.34
N ALA A 121 -11.18 -2.35 -7.14
CA ALA A 121 -11.86 -1.29 -6.41
C ALA A 121 -11.93 0.07 -7.15
N PRO A 122 -10.88 0.59 -7.81
CA PRO A 122 -10.98 1.83 -8.59
C PRO A 122 -12.00 1.76 -9.73
N ALA A 123 -12.06 0.62 -10.43
CA ALA A 123 -13.02 0.41 -11.52
C ALA A 123 -14.45 0.30 -10.97
N LEU A 124 -14.60 -0.38 -9.82
CA LEU A 124 -15.89 -0.48 -9.13
C LEU A 124 -16.37 0.89 -8.63
N LEU A 125 -15.49 1.71 -8.04
CA LEU A 125 -15.81 3.09 -7.63
C LEU A 125 -16.30 3.92 -8.82
N ARG A 126 -15.64 3.82 -9.98
CA ARG A 126 -16.06 4.52 -11.20
C ARG A 126 -17.48 4.15 -11.63
N SER A 127 -17.91 2.91 -11.40
CA SER A 127 -19.26 2.45 -11.75
C SER A 127 -20.33 2.83 -10.73
N LEU A 128 -19.94 3.28 -9.54
CA LEU A 128 -20.85 3.58 -8.41
C LEU A 128 -21.07 5.06 -8.16
N VAL A 129 -20.24 5.95 -8.77
CA VAL A 129 -20.33 7.39 -8.54
C VAL A 129 -20.53 8.13 -9.85
N ALA A 130 -21.22 9.26 -9.78
CA ALA A 130 -21.39 10.15 -10.92
C ALA A 130 -20.05 10.77 -11.35
N PRO A 131 -19.85 11.10 -12.66
CA PRO A 131 -18.57 11.59 -13.18
C PRO A 131 -18.01 12.81 -12.46
N ASP A 132 -18.85 13.73 -12.01
CA ASP A 132 -18.50 14.93 -11.25
C ASP A 132 -17.90 14.62 -9.86
N ARG A 133 -18.27 13.50 -9.25
CA ARG A 133 -17.81 13.04 -7.94
C ARG A 133 -16.68 12.02 -8.00
N LEU A 134 -16.34 11.54 -9.18
CA LEU A 134 -15.32 10.49 -9.36
C LEU A 134 -13.96 10.93 -8.82
N SER A 135 -13.53 12.15 -9.09
CA SER A 135 -12.25 12.67 -8.60
C SER A 135 -12.17 12.66 -7.07
N THR A 136 -13.26 13.03 -6.40
CA THR A 136 -13.36 13.00 -4.93
C THR A 136 -13.30 11.58 -4.39
N ALA A 137 -14.05 10.65 -5.00
CA ALA A 137 -14.04 9.24 -4.60
C ALA A 137 -12.65 8.60 -4.76
N MET A 138 -11.96 8.91 -5.86
CA MET A 138 -10.59 8.44 -6.11
C MET A 138 -9.58 9.09 -5.15
N GLY A 139 -9.81 10.33 -4.73
CA GLY A 139 -9.02 10.98 -3.68
C GLY A 139 -9.13 10.24 -2.34
N PHE A 140 -10.34 9.88 -1.93
CA PHE A 140 -10.55 9.04 -0.74
C PHE A 140 -9.94 7.64 -0.90
N TRP A 141 -10.09 7.03 -2.08
CA TRP A 141 -9.43 5.77 -2.36
C TRP A 141 -7.91 5.88 -2.18
N GLY A 142 -7.28 6.95 -2.64
CA GLY A 142 -5.82 7.15 -2.48
C GLY A 142 -5.33 7.13 -1.04
N THR A 143 -6.22 7.31 -0.05
CA THR A 143 -5.85 7.30 1.38
C THR A 143 -6.00 5.94 2.06
N PHE A 144 -6.52 4.91 1.37
CA PHE A 144 -6.84 3.61 1.99
C PHE A 144 -5.63 2.95 2.65
N MET A 145 -4.49 2.95 1.95
CA MET A 145 -3.28 2.27 2.43
C MET A 145 -2.72 2.90 3.72
N PRO A 146 -2.39 4.22 3.76
CA PRO A 146 -1.88 4.82 4.98
C PRO A 146 -2.93 4.84 6.12
N THR A 147 -4.23 4.95 5.82
CA THR A 147 -5.30 4.90 6.83
C THR A 147 -5.37 3.52 7.47
N GLY A 148 -5.45 2.45 6.68
CA GLY A 148 -5.52 1.08 7.21
C GLY A 148 -4.26 0.69 7.95
N THR A 149 -3.08 1.04 7.43
CA THR A 149 -1.80 0.80 8.10
C THR A 149 -1.72 1.56 9.44
N ALA A 150 -2.10 2.85 9.48
CA ALA A 150 -2.13 3.63 10.71
C ALA A 150 -3.09 3.04 11.75
N THR A 151 -4.28 2.62 11.31
CA THR A 151 -5.27 1.96 12.20
C THR A 151 -4.70 0.68 12.80
N ALA A 152 -4.04 -0.16 12.01
CA ALA A 152 -3.43 -1.39 12.50
C ALA A 152 -2.27 -1.12 13.48
N LEU A 153 -1.44 -0.12 13.20
CA LEU A 153 -0.33 0.29 14.08
C LEU A 153 -0.82 0.85 15.41
N LEU A 154 -1.96 1.54 15.40
CA LEU A 154 -2.54 2.13 16.63
C LEU A 154 -3.24 1.07 17.49
N LEU A 155 -4.08 0.24 16.88
CA LEU A 155 -4.92 -0.72 17.60
C LEU A 155 -4.19 -2.02 17.96
N GLY A 156 -3.24 -2.44 17.13
CA GLY A 156 -2.52 -3.71 17.30
C GLY A 156 -1.85 -3.85 18.66
N PRO A 157 -1.00 -2.90 19.11
CA PRO A 157 -0.34 -3.00 20.39
C PRO A 157 -1.32 -3.09 21.58
N VAL A 158 -2.45 -2.36 21.52
CA VAL A 158 -3.46 -2.35 22.59
C VAL A 158 -4.13 -3.72 22.70
N LEU A 159 -4.58 -4.28 21.57
CA LEU A 159 -5.21 -5.61 21.56
C LEU A 159 -4.21 -6.72 21.95
N MET A 160 -3.00 -6.66 21.40
CA MET A 160 -1.98 -7.69 21.69
C MET A 160 -1.50 -7.67 23.13
N ALA A 161 -1.48 -6.52 23.80
CA ALA A 161 -1.09 -6.42 25.21
C ALA A 161 -2.06 -7.18 26.14
N HIS A 162 -3.35 -7.26 25.77
CA HIS A 162 -4.37 -7.89 26.61
C HIS A 162 -4.69 -9.33 26.18
N PHE A 163 -4.65 -9.62 24.86
CA PHE A 163 -5.18 -10.86 24.30
C PHE A 163 -4.18 -11.66 23.46
N GLY A 164 -2.96 -11.15 23.28
CA GLY A 164 -1.92 -11.78 22.47
C GLY A 164 -2.07 -11.54 20.96
N TRP A 165 -1.04 -11.98 20.22
CA TRP A 165 -0.96 -11.72 18.78
C TRP A 165 -2.00 -12.55 17.97
N ALA A 166 -2.31 -13.78 18.40
CA ALA A 166 -3.29 -14.62 17.72
C ALA A 166 -4.66 -13.95 17.64
N THR A 167 -5.14 -13.42 18.78
CA THR A 167 -6.42 -12.71 18.84
C THR A 167 -6.43 -11.44 17.96
N TRP A 168 -5.28 -10.79 17.79
CA TRP A 168 -5.15 -9.68 16.83
C TRP A 168 -5.44 -10.12 15.39
N TRP A 169 -4.90 -11.26 14.95
CA TRP A 169 -5.19 -11.85 13.63
C TRP A 169 -6.65 -12.26 13.48
N GLU A 170 -7.21 -12.92 14.48
CA GLU A 170 -8.63 -13.33 14.52
C GLU A 170 -9.57 -12.12 14.48
N THR A 171 -9.26 -11.07 15.24
CA THR A 171 -10.06 -9.82 15.25
C THR A 171 -10.08 -9.17 13.87
N LEU A 172 -8.93 -9.06 13.20
CA LEU A 172 -8.89 -8.55 11.84
C LEU A 172 -9.61 -9.46 10.85
N GLY A 173 -9.53 -10.78 11.06
CA GLY A 173 -10.31 -11.75 10.30
C GLY A 173 -11.81 -11.52 10.45
N ALA A 174 -12.29 -11.34 11.66
CA ALA A 174 -13.70 -11.03 11.95
C ALA A 174 -14.14 -9.69 11.33
N ILE A 175 -13.28 -8.66 11.39
CA ILE A 175 -13.54 -7.36 10.73
C ILE A 175 -13.65 -7.53 9.21
N ALA A 176 -12.81 -8.34 8.59
CA ALA A 176 -12.88 -8.59 7.15
C ALA A 176 -14.17 -9.34 6.75
N LEU A 177 -14.58 -10.34 7.55
CA LEU A 177 -15.86 -11.05 7.33
C LEU A 177 -17.08 -10.15 7.54
N LEU A 178 -17.07 -9.31 8.58
CA LEU A 178 -18.11 -8.31 8.79
C LEU A 178 -18.15 -7.32 7.62
N MET A 179 -16.99 -6.85 7.14
CA MET A 179 -16.92 -5.98 5.97
C MET A 179 -17.45 -6.68 4.71
N ALA A 180 -17.20 -7.98 4.53
CA ALA A 180 -17.74 -8.77 3.43
C ALA A 180 -19.28 -8.81 3.49
N LEU A 181 -19.87 -8.98 4.68
CA LEU A 181 -21.32 -8.96 4.88
C LEU A 181 -21.89 -7.58 4.53
N LEU A 182 -21.34 -6.50 5.10
CA LEU A 182 -21.78 -5.12 4.82
C LEU A 182 -21.64 -4.78 3.33
N PHE A 183 -20.53 -5.16 2.71
CA PHE A 183 -20.28 -4.98 1.29
C PHE A 183 -21.31 -5.75 0.44
N ASN A 184 -21.61 -7.00 0.79
CA ASN A 184 -22.61 -7.81 0.07
C ASN A 184 -24.02 -7.22 0.15
N MET A 185 -24.39 -6.67 1.31
CA MET A 185 -25.70 -6.04 1.51
C MET A 185 -25.80 -4.69 0.80
N GLY A 186 -24.71 -3.96 0.73
CA GLY A 186 -24.73 -2.56 0.36
C GLY A 186 -24.22 -2.19 -1.01
N VAL A 187 -23.41 -2.99 -1.61
CA VAL A 187 -22.96 -2.70 -2.97
C VAL A 187 -23.89 -3.39 -3.98
N PRO A 188 -24.56 -2.63 -4.85
CA PRO A 188 -25.55 -3.20 -5.79
C PRO A 188 -24.93 -4.24 -6.74
N ARG A 189 -25.69 -5.28 -7.07
CA ARG A 189 -25.29 -6.32 -8.04
C ARG A 189 -25.28 -5.81 -9.49
N VAL A 190 -26.00 -4.75 -9.78
CA VAL A 190 -26.24 -4.22 -11.13
C VAL A 190 -25.08 -3.38 -11.67
N ALA A 191 -24.18 -2.90 -10.80
CA ALA A 191 -22.98 -2.13 -11.22
C ALA A 191 -22.03 -2.91 -12.18
N VAL A 192 -22.30 -4.20 -12.38
CA VAL A 192 -21.44 -5.12 -13.17
C VAL A 192 -21.75 -5.11 -14.66
N ALA A 193 -22.97 -4.82 -15.08
CA ALA A 193 -23.38 -4.95 -16.49
C ALA A 193 -22.69 -3.91 -17.41
N VAL A 194 -22.35 -2.73 -16.87
CA VAL A 194 -21.70 -1.65 -17.64
C VAL A 194 -20.20 -1.91 -17.84
N ALA A 195 -19.55 -2.53 -16.85
CA ALA A 195 -18.12 -2.85 -16.93
C ALA A 195 -17.83 -4.03 -17.88
N VAL A 196 -18.74 -5.02 -17.95
CA VAL A 196 -18.61 -6.21 -18.82
C VAL A 196 -18.81 -5.86 -20.30
N ALA A 197 -19.61 -4.85 -20.63
CA ALA A 197 -19.81 -4.39 -22.00
C ALA A 197 -18.53 -3.85 -22.68
N GLY A 198 -17.47 -3.62 -21.91
CA GLY A 198 -16.15 -3.19 -22.38
C GLY A 198 -15.08 -4.29 -22.40
N ALA A 199 -15.42 -5.56 -22.08
CA ALA A 199 -14.45 -6.67 -22.09
C ALA A 199 -13.88 -6.88 -23.51
N ARG A 200 -12.59 -6.61 -23.64
CA ARG A 200 -11.89 -6.64 -24.92
C ARG A 200 -11.20 -7.99 -25.14
N PRO A 201 -10.96 -8.40 -26.41
CA PRO A 201 -10.29 -9.68 -26.70
C PRO A 201 -8.92 -9.77 -26.01
N PRO A 202 -8.51 -10.96 -25.53
CA PRO A 202 -7.20 -11.16 -24.89
C PRO A 202 -6.00 -10.69 -25.73
N ALA A 203 -6.09 -10.83 -27.05
CA ALA A 203 -5.07 -10.38 -28.00
C ALA A 203 -4.85 -8.85 -27.94
N ALA A 204 -5.92 -8.06 -27.80
CA ALA A 204 -5.82 -6.60 -27.66
C ALA A 204 -5.13 -6.20 -26.34
N ASN A 205 -5.35 -6.96 -25.28
CA ASN A 205 -4.72 -6.74 -23.99
C ASN A 205 -3.21 -7.01 -24.02
N LEU A 206 -2.78 -8.08 -24.69
CA LEU A 206 -1.35 -8.40 -24.84
C LEU A 206 -0.62 -7.34 -25.69
N GLN A 207 -1.28 -6.83 -26.73
CA GLN A 207 -0.73 -5.76 -27.56
C GLN A 207 -0.53 -4.45 -26.78
N ARG A 208 -1.47 -4.09 -25.90
CA ARG A 208 -1.36 -2.95 -24.96
C ARG A 208 -0.21 -3.13 -23.98
N LEU A 209 -0.10 -4.30 -23.37
CA LEU A 209 0.99 -4.61 -22.47
C LEU A 209 2.35 -4.47 -23.16
N ARG A 210 2.48 -4.98 -24.38
CA ARG A 210 3.69 -4.85 -25.18
C ARG A 210 4.02 -3.38 -25.48
N LEU A 211 3.02 -2.55 -25.76
CA LEU A 211 3.19 -1.13 -26.01
C LEU A 211 3.66 -0.38 -24.75
N VAL A 212 3.04 -0.66 -23.60
CA VAL A 212 3.43 -0.11 -22.30
C VAL A 212 4.88 -0.52 -21.95
N TRP A 213 5.23 -1.78 -22.12
CA TRP A 213 6.59 -2.27 -21.83
C TRP A 213 7.68 -1.68 -22.74
N ARG A 214 7.32 -1.26 -23.95
CA ARG A 214 8.24 -0.60 -24.88
C ARG A 214 8.38 0.91 -24.63
N THR A 215 7.62 1.46 -23.71
CA THR A 215 7.59 2.91 -23.42
C THR A 215 8.49 3.24 -22.23
N PRO A 216 9.70 3.85 -22.45
CA PRO A 216 10.66 4.14 -21.37
C PRO A 216 10.09 5.03 -20.27
N GLN A 217 9.19 5.97 -20.60
CA GLN A 217 8.56 6.87 -19.65
C GLN A 217 7.73 6.10 -18.60
N VAL A 218 7.01 5.05 -19.01
CA VAL A 218 6.24 4.20 -18.09
C VAL A 218 7.17 3.47 -17.12
N TRP A 219 8.31 2.96 -17.60
CA TRP A 219 9.30 2.31 -16.74
C TRP A 219 9.91 3.26 -15.71
N ARG A 220 10.21 4.50 -16.10
CA ARG A 220 10.75 5.51 -15.17
C ARG A 220 9.79 5.79 -14.03
N VAL A 221 8.51 6.00 -14.34
CA VAL A 221 7.46 6.22 -13.35
C VAL A 221 7.29 4.99 -12.45
N ALA A 222 7.24 3.81 -13.04
CA ALA A 222 7.04 2.55 -12.34
C ALA A 222 8.22 2.22 -11.40
N LEU A 223 9.46 2.37 -11.86
CA LEU A 223 10.66 2.14 -11.04
C LEU A 223 10.82 3.20 -9.95
N ALA A 224 10.49 4.47 -10.22
CA ALA A 224 10.46 5.50 -9.18
C ALA A 224 9.45 5.14 -8.07
N PHE A 225 8.30 4.55 -8.44
CA PHE A 225 7.33 4.09 -7.44
C PHE A 225 7.84 2.88 -6.64
N ALA A 226 8.56 1.95 -7.27
CA ALA A 226 9.23 0.86 -6.56
C ALA A 226 10.23 1.38 -5.53
N CYS A 227 11.07 2.38 -5.92
CA CYS A 227 12.02 3.01 -5.02
C CYS A 227 11.36 3.67 -3.82
N TYR A 228 10.23 4.37 -4.02
CA TYR A 228 9.47 4.97 -2.94
C TYR A 228 8.86 3.91 -2.00
N SER A 229 8.07 3.01 -2.56
CA SER A 229 7.21 2.12 -1.78
C SER A 229 8.01 1.09 -0.98
N GLY A 230 9.14 0.63 -1.53
CA GLY A 230 10.04 -0.30 -0.85
C GLY A 230 10.65 0.32 0.41
N GLN A 231 11.23 1.51 0.29
CA GLN A 231 11.83 2.18 1.44
C GLN A 231 10.78 2.66 2.48
N TRP A 232 9.58 3.06 2.03
CA TRP A 232 8.49 3.41 2.94
C TRP A 232 8.07 2.22 3.80
N LEU A 233 7.89 1.03 3.18
CA LEU A 233 7.52 -0.17 3.93
C LEU A 233 8.62 -0.64 4.89
N VAL A 234 9.89 -0.47 4.53
CA VAL A 234 11.02 -0.76 5.45
C VAL A 234 10.92 0.12 6.70
N ILE A 235 10.81 1.43 6.53
CA ILE A 235 10.83 2.36 7.67
C ILE A 235 9.56 2.20 8.50
N ILE A 236 8.38 2.29 7.92
CA ILE A 236 7.12 2.19 8.67
C ILE A 236 6.92 0.77 9.25
N GLY A 237 7.31 -0.27 8.52
CA GLY A 237 7.17 -1.65 8.94
C GLY A 237 8.06 -2.05 10.12
N PHE A 238 9.27 -1.52 10.19
CA PHE A 238 10.18 -1.79 11.32
C PHE A 238 10.17 -0.70 12.39
N LEU A 239 9.50 0.43 12.18
CA LEU A 239 9.49 1.53 13.15
C LEU A 239 9.04 1.12 14.55
N PRO A 240 7.94 0.34 14.76
CA PRO A 240 7.58 -0.12 16.09
C PRO A 240 8.68 -0.95 16.75
N THR A 241 9.35 -1.81 15.99
CA THR A 241 10.46 -2.64 16.49
C THR A 241 11.66 -1.78 16.90
N LEU A 242 12.03 -0.80 16.07
CA LEU A 242 13.13 0.13 16.33
C LEU A 242 12.89 0.95 17.60
N LEU A 243 11.69 1.46 17.78
CA LEU A 243 11.33 2.25 18.96
C LEU A 243 11.31 1.40 20.24
N GLN A 244 10.81 0.17 20.15
CA GLN A 244 10.78 -0.75 21.29
C GLN A 244 12.19 -1.24 21.69
N THR A 245 13.08 -1.50 20.73
CA THR A 245 14.49 -1.80 21.03
C THR A 245 15.21 -0.62 21.69
N GLY A 246 14.75 0.61 21.45
CA GLY A 246 15.19 1.82 22.14
C GLY A 246 14.54 2.04 23.52
N GLY A 247 13.80 1.05 24.06
CA GLY A 247 13.18 1.09 25.40
C GLY A 247 11.76 1.70 25.43
N MET A 248 11.16 2.01 24.29
CA MET A 248 9.80 2.57 24.24
C MET A 248 8.74 1.47 24.44
N SER A 249 7.66 1.80 25.15
CA SER A 249 6.52 0.88 25.28
C SER A 249 5.87 0.58 23.92
N ALA A 250 5.31 -0.62 23.75
CA ALA A 250 4.67 -1.05 22.52
C ALA A 250 3.53 -0.11 22.08
N GLY A 251 2.73 0.37 23.04
CA GLY A 251 1.63 1.31 22.76
C GLY A 251 2.11 2.65 22.19
N LEU A 252 3.16 3.24 22.82
CA LEU A 252 3.72 4.50 22.36
C LEU A 252 4.43 4.34 20.99
N ALA A 253 5.19 3.26 20.82
CA ALA A 253 5.84 2.93 19.55
C ALA A 253 4.82 2.75 18.42
N GLY A 254 3.71 2.05 18.68
CA GLY A 254 2.60 1.89 17.74
C GLY A 254 1.91 3.22 17.40
N THR A 255 1.67 4.07 18.40
CA THR A 255 1.08 5.40 18.20
C THR A 255 1.95 6.29 17.32
N ILE A 256 3.26 6.33 17.58
CA ILE A 256 4.20 7.12 16.76
C ILE A 256 4.24 6.57 15.33
N ALA A 257 4.30 5.27 15.16
CA ALA A 257 4.27 4.65 13.83
C ALA A 257 2.94 4.89 13.11
N ALA A 258 1.82 4.90 13.83
CA ALA A 258 0.51 5.26 13.27
C ALA A 258 0.48 6.71 12.78
N ILE A 259 0.98 7.66 13.57
CA ILE A 259 1.09 9.07 13.16
C ILE A 259 2.01 9.20 11.93
N ALA A 260 3.15 8.51 11.92
CA ALA A 260 4.07 8.49 10.79
C ALA A 260 3.42 7.93 9.52
N SER A 261 2.57 6.91 9.64
CA SER A 261 1.79 6.39 8.51
C SER A 261 0.69 7.38 8.09
N ALA A 262 -0.06 7.95 9.04
CA ALA A 262 -1.17 8.85 8.76
C ALA A 262 -0.73 10.15 8.08
N VAL A 263 0.41 10.73 8.49
CA VAL A 263 0.92 11.98 7.90
C VAL A 263 1.25 11.83 6.40
N ASN A 264 1.48 10.60 5.92
CA ASN A 264 1.63 10.30 4.50
C ASN A 264 0.42 10.71 3.66
N ILE A 265 -0.78 10.67 4.24
CA ILE A 265 -2.03 11.11 3.59
C ILE A 265 -1.92 12.57 3.15
N VAL A 266 -1.38 13.42 4.03
CA VAL A 266 -1.20 14.86 3.76
C VAL A 266 -0.30 15.05 2.54
N GLY A 267 0.83 14.33 2.49
CA GLY A 267 1.73 14.33 1.35
C GLY A 267 1.06 13.86 0.06
N ASN A 268 0.32 12.75 0.10
CA ASN A 268 -0.40 12.22 -1.05
C ASN A 268 -1.34 13.26 -1.68
N ILE A 269 -2.13 13.93 -0.85
CA ILE A 269 -3.04 14.98 -1.30
C ILE A 269 -2.25 16.20 -1.83
N ALA A 270 -1.19 16.60 -1.11
CA ALA A 270 -0.37 17.74 -1.50
C ALA A 270 0.33 17.52 -2.84
N GLY A 271 0.89 16.34 -3.09
CA GLY A 271 1.56 16.00 -4.34
C GLY A 271 0.64 16.14 -5.56
N GLY A 272 -0.56 15.56 -5.49
CA GLY A 272 -1.56 15.69 -6.55
C GLY A 272 -1.97 17.15 -6.79
N ARG A 273 -2.21 17.93 -5.71
CA ARG A 273 -2.60 19.34 -5.81
C ARG A 273 -1.48 20.23 -6.37
N LEU A 274 -0.23 19.99 -6.00
CA LEU A 274 0.91 20.74 -6.53
C LEU A 274 1.05 20.56 -8.04
N LEU A 275 0.89 19.33 -8.54
CA LEU A 275 0.89 19.06 -9.98
C LEU A 275 -0.28 19.75 -10.70
N GLN A 276 -1.47 19.74 -10.10
CA GLN A 276 -2.65 20.45 -10.66
C GLN A 276 -2.42 21.97 -10.72
N LYS A 277 -1.68 22.55 -9.78
CA LYS A 277 -1.27 23.96 -9.78
C LYS A 277 -0.13 24.27 -10.74
N GLY A 278 0.33 23.31 -11.54
CA GLY A 278 1.40 23.51 -12.53
C GLY A 278 2.81 23.44 -11.96
N VAL A 279 3.01 23.02 -10.70
CA VAL A 279 4.35 22.81 -10.17
C VAL A 279 5.01 21.66 -10.94
N PRO A 280 6.24 21.83 -11.49
CA PRO A 280 6.91 20.79 -12.25
C PRO A 280 7.07 19.51 -11.44
N SER A 281 6.71 18.36 -12.01
CA SER A 281 6.81 17.04 -11.37
C SER A 281 8.21 16.75 -10.84
N GLN A 282 9.25 17.17 -11.56
CA GLN A 282 10.64 17.03 -11.16
C GLN A 282 10.97 17.72 -9.83
N ARG A 283 10.38 18.91 -9.58
CA ARG A 283 10.56 19.62 -8.31
C ARG A 283 9.85 18.89 -7.17
N VAL A 284 8.58 18.51 -7.39
CA VAL A 284 7.80 17.82 -6.36
C VAL A 284 8.46 16.50 -5.97
N LEU A 285 8.81 15.67 -6.94
CA LEU A 285 9.43 14.37 -6.71
C LEU A 285 10.86 14.50 -6.20
N GLY A 286 11.64 15.45 -6.73
CA GLY A 286 12.99 15.71 -6.28
C GLY A 286 13.07 16.12 -4.81
N ILE A 287 12.21 17.04 -4.38
CA ILE A 287 12.10 17.46 -2.96
C ILE A 287 11.67 16.27 -2.10
N ALA A 288 10.67 15.50 -2.55
CA ALA A 288 10.16 14.38 -1.77
C ALA A 288 11.23 13.28 -1.58
N PHE A 289 11.90 12.84 -2.63
CA PHE A 289 12.98 11.86 -2.51
C PHE A 289 14.18 12.39 -1.73
N ALA A 290 14.56 13.66 -1.90
CA ALA A 290 15.66 14.26 -1.12
C ALA A 290 15.32 14.30 0.37
N THR A 291 14.08 14.65 0.72
CA THR A 291 13.59 14.61 2.13
C THR A 291 13.59 13.19 2.67
N MET A 292 13.19 12.20 1.86
CA MET A 292 13.26 10.79 2.27
C MET A 292 14.71 10.34 2.50
N ALA A 293 15.63 10.71 1.63
CA ALA A 293 17.06 10.42 1.81
C ALA A 293 17.61 11.03 3.11
N ALA A 294 17.35 12.32 3.32
CA ALA A 294 17.79 13.02 4.53
C ALA A 294 17.17 12.42 5.80
N GLY A 295 15.85 12.14 5.78
CA GLY A 295 15.15 11.53 6.90
C GLY A 295 15.70 10.14 7.24
N ALA A 296 15.92 9.29 6.25
CA ALA A 296 16.49 7.96 6.45
C ALA A 296 17.94 8.03 6.99
N PHE A 297 18.75 8.98 6.51
CA PHE A 297 20.08 9.20 7.04
C PHE A 297 20.04 9.62 8.51
N VAL A 298 19.16 10.55 8.87
CA VAL A 298 19.00 10.97 10.29
C VAL A 298 18.55 9.80 11.17
N VAL A 299 17.66 8.94 10.70
CA VAL A 299 17.14 7.82 11.51
C VAL A 299 18.21 6.74 11.73
N PHE A 300 18.94 6.36 10.68
CA PHE A 300 19.83 5.19 10.71
C PHE A 300 21.31 5.52 10.65
N GLY A 301 21.70 6.63 10.01
CA GLY A 301 23.08 7.00 9.75
C GLY A 301 23.71 7.90 10.83
N THR A 302 22.90 8.47 11.74
CA THR A 302 23.42 9.32 12.83
C THR A 302 23.75 8.48 14.06
N PRO A 303 24.64 8.96 14.95
CA PRO A 303 24.99 8.28 16.18
C PRO A 303 23.77 7.92 17.07
N SER A 304 23.95 6.92 17.95
CA SER A 304 22.89 6.44 18.86
C SER A 304 22.40 7.50 19.85
N ASP A 305 23.26 8.43 20.25
CA ASP A 305 23.02 9.55 21.16
C ASP A 305 22.24 10.72 20.51
N THR A 306 21.98 10.67 19.20
CA THR A 306 21.13 11.65 18.52
C THR A 306 19.77 11.72 19.22
N PRO A 307 19.31 12.92 19.65
CA PRO A 307 18.06 13.06 20.37
C PRO A 307 16.88 12.39 19.66
N LEU A 308 16.09 11.62 20.39
CA LEU A 308 14.95 10.87 19.84
C LEU A 308 13.99 11.79 19.06
N ILE A 309 13.76 13.01 19.56
CA ILE A 309 12.87 13.97 18.88
C ILE A 309 13.35 14.30 17.47
N VAL A 310 14.67 14.39 17.24
CA VAL A 310 15.24 14.64 15.91
C VAL A 310 14.93 13.46 14.97
N LYS A 311 15.11 12.23 15.46
CA LYS A 311 14.78 11.00 14.70
C LYS A 311 13.29 10.90 14.40
N LEU A 312 12.41 11.26 15.35
CA LEU A 312 10.96 11.25 15.15
C LEU A 312 10.51 12.30 14.13
N VAL A 313 11.03 13.53 14.21
CA VAL A 313 10.77 14.56 13.21
C VAL A 313 11.24 14.10 11.83
N ALA A 314 12.41 13.47 11.74
CA ALA A 314 12.94 12.92 10.48
C ALA A 314 12.02 11.85 9.88
N VAL A 315 11.46 10.94 10.70
CA VAL A 315 10.47 9.95 10.25
C VAL A 315 9.18 10.60 9.75
N LEU A 316 8.67 11.61 10.47
CA LEU A 316 7.47 12.33 10.06
C LEU A 316 7.69 13.08 8.73
N MET A 317 8.83 13.72 8.57
CA MET A 317 9.21 14.37 7.31
C MET A 317 9.41 13.36 6.18
N PHE A 318 10.08 12.23 6.45
CA PHE A 318 10.24 11.12 5.51
C PHE A 318 8.89 10.64 4.99
N SER A 319 7.94 10.39 5.87
CA SER A 319 6.63 9.86 5.47
C SER A 319 5.71 10.94 4.91
N GLY A 320 5.64 12.12 5.55
CA GLY A 320 4.74 13.20 5.16
C GLY A 320 5.11 13.82 3.82
N VAL A 321 6.38 14.25 3.66
CA VAL A 321 6.84 14.81 2.39
C VAL A 321 7.02 13.72 1.34
N GLY A 322 7.51 12.54 1.73
CA GLY A 322 7.58 11.36 0.87
C GLY A 322 6.23 10.97 0.28
N GLY A 323 5.15 11.17 1.02
CA GLY A 323 3.78 10.95 0.55
C GLY A 323 3.40 11.72 -0.71
N MET A 324 4.09 12.81 -1.06
CA MET A 324 3.86 13.50 -2.34
C MET A 324 4.21 12.61 -3.56
N ILE A 325 5.05 11.59 -3.38
CA ILE A 325 5.50 10.73 -4.47
C ILE A 325 4.35 9.90 -5.05
N PRO A 326 3.61 9.05 -4.29
CA PRO A 326 2.54 8.25 -4.86
C PRO A 326 1.42 9.10 -5.45
N GLY A 327 1.01 10.20 -4.79
CA GLY A 327 0.01 11.12 -5.32
C GLY A 327 0.39 11.74 -6.66
N SER A 328 1.69 11.98 -6.88
CA SER A 328 2.21 12.49 -8.15
C SER A 328 2.38 11.38 -9.19
N LEU A 329 2.94 10.22 -8.82
CA LEU A 329 3.28 9.16 -9.76
C LEU A 329 2.04 8.50 -10.36
N PHE A 330 0.90 8.40 -9.65
CA PHE A 330 -0.34 7.94 -10.25
C PHE A 330 -0.81 8.83 -11.39
N SER A 331 -0.71 10.15 -11.22
CA SER A 331 -1.05 11.12 -12.28
C SER A 331 -0.07 11.03 -13.45
N LEU A 332 1.22 10.87 -13.17
CA LEU A 332 2.26 10.74 -14.19
C LEU A 332 2.17 9.42 -14.95
N ALA A 333 1.75 8.31 -14.32
CA ALA A 333 1.56 7.02 -14.97
C ALA A 333 0.49 7.10 -16.07
N VAL A 334 -0.60 7.84 -15.82
CA VAL A 334 -1.63 8.08 -16.83
C VAL A 334 -1.07 8.92 -17.99
N ARG A 335 -0.30 9.98 -17.71
CA ARG A 335 0.31 10.85 -18.73
C ARG A 335 1.40 10.15 -19.53
N ALA A 336 2.14 9.22 -18.91
CA ALA A 336 3.20 8.45 -19.56
C ALA A 336 2.66 7.32 -20.45
N ALA A 337 1.37 7.02 -20.37
CA ALA A 337 0.75 6.00 -21.19
C ALA A 337 0.84 6.39 -22.68
N PRO A 338 1.30 5.47 -23.55
CA PRO A 338 1.51 5.77 -24.97
C PRO A 338 0.21 6.11 -25.75
N THR A 339 -0.94 5.64 -25.27
CA THR A 339 -2.28 5.96 -25.77
C THR A 339 -3.28 6.02 -24.63
N GLU A 340 -4.40 6.72 -24.81
CA GLU A 340 -5.48 6.78 -23.80
C GLU A 340 -5.97 5.37 -23.40
N ASP A 341 -6.03 4.49 -24.36
CA ASP A 341 -6.42 3.08 -24.19
C ASP A 341 -5.46 2.25 -23.32
N THR A 342 -4.22 2.69 -23.15
CA THR A 342 -3.19 1.99 -22.37
C THR A 342 -3.00 2.58 -20.97
N ALA A 343 -3.73 3.63 -20.59
CA ALA A 343 -3.59 4.29 -19.29
C ALA A 343 -3.81 3.35 -18.10
N SER A 344 -4.82 2.48 -18.18
CA SER A 344 -5.07 1.47 -17.14
C SER A 344 -3.96 0.43 -17.03
N THR A 345 -3.40 0.02 -18.18
CA THR A 345 -2.27 -0.93 -18.22
C THR A 345 -0.99 -0.29 -17.66
N ALA A 346 -0.74 0.99 -17.97
CA ALA A 346 0.39 1.73 -17.41
C ALA A 346 0.27 1.91 -15.88
N LEU A 347 -0.93 2.20 -15.37
CA LEU A 347 -1.22 2.24 -13.93
C LEU A 347 -1.01 0.87 -13.28
N GLY A 348 -1.51 -0.21 -13.89
CA GLY A 348 -1.32 -1.58 -13.42
C GLY A 348 0.16 -1.94 -13.33
N TRP A 349 0.94 -1.62 -14.36
CA TRP A 349 2.38 -1.84 -14.37
C TRP A 349 3.11 -1.02 -13.30
N THR A 350 2.75 0.24 -13.14
CA THR A 350 3.30 1.12 -12.10
C THR A 350 3.00 0.59 -10.70
N THR A 351 1.78 0.11 -10.47
CA THR A 351 1.38 -0.53 -9.21
C THR A 351 2.16 -1.82 -8.98
N GLN A 352 2.34 -2.65 -10.01
CA GLN A 352 3.10 -3.90 -9.92
C GLN A 352 4.56 -3.66 -9.50
N MET A 353 5.21 -2.64 -10.05
CA MET A 353 6.57 -2.27 -9.67
C MET A 353 6.63 -1.71 -8.23
N SER A 354 5.62 -0.97 -7.80
CA SER A 354 5.49 -0.56 -6.40
C SER A 354 5.44 -1.77 -5.46
N LEU A 355 4.64 -2.78 -5.80
CA LEU A 355 4.53 -4.02 -5.02
C LEU A 355 5.82 -4.85 -5.05
N LEU A 356 6.58 -4.81 -6.15
CA LEU A 356 7.93 -5.37 -6.23
C LEU A 356 8.88 -4.71 -5.23
N GLY A 357 8.86 -3.38 -5.14
CA GLY A 357 9.64 -2.65 -4.14
C GLY A 357 9.27 -3.04 -2.71
N GLN A 358 7.97 -3.09 -2.41
CA GLN A 358 7.47 -3.52 -1.10
C GLN A 358 7.79 -4.99 -0.78
N PHE A 359 7.81 -5.86 -1.78
CA PHE A 359 8.17 -7.27 -1.60
C PHE A 359 9.66 -7.43 -1.31
N SER A 360 10.52 -6.73 -2.03
CA SER A 360 11.96 -6.96 -2.00
C SER A 360 12.67 -6.28 -0.82
N MET A 361 12.27 -5.05 -0.48
CA MET A 361 13.08 -4.21 0.41
C MET A 361 13.05 -4.60 1.88
N PRO A 362 11.93 -5.02 2.53
CA PRO A 362 11.95 -5.38 3.94
C PRO A 362 12.88 -6.55 4.27
N PRO A 363 12.87 -7.69 3.54
CA PRO A 363 13.83 -8.77 3.83
C PRO A 363 15.28 -8.37 3.53
N ILE A 364 15.55 -7.55 2.51
CA ILE A 364 16.89 -7.03 2.21
C ILE A 364 17.39 -6.16 3.37
N ALA A 365 16.59 -5.22 3.85
CA ALA A 365 16.95 -4.36 4.98
C ALA A 365 17.19 -5.17 6.26
N ALA A 366 16.34 -6.17 6.53
CA ALA A 366 16.48 -7.06 7.66
C ALA A 366 17.74 -7.95 7.58
N ALA A 367 18.05 -8.46 6.38
CA ALA A 367 19.27 -9.24 6.15
C ALA A 367 20.53 -8.37 6.36
N LEU A 368 20.52 -7.15 5.85
CA LEU A 368 21.60 -6.19 6.05
C LEU A 368 21.79 -5.85 7.53
N ALA A 369 20.69 -5.57 8.24
CA ALA A 369 20.72 -5.30 9.69
C ALA A 369 21.24 -6.50 10.49
N THR A 370 20.88 -7.72 10.09
CA THR A 370 21.37 -8.96 10.73
C THR A 370 22.85 -9.17 10.47
N ALA A 371 23.30 -9.01 9.24
CA ALA A 371 24.71 -9.19 8.85
C ALA A 371 25.65 -8.17 9.52
N HIS A 372 25.17 -6.95 9.74
CA HIS A 372 25.95 -5.87 10.34
C HIS A 372 25.78 -5.76 11.87
N GLY A 373 24.86 -6.54 12.44
CA GLY A 373 24.53 -6.47 13.87
C GLY A 373 23.79 -5.21 14.31
N SER A 374 23.42 -4.32 13.35
CA SER A 374 22.71 -3.06 13.62
C SER A 374 21.97 -2.55 12.39
N TRP A 375 21.00 -1.65 12.60
CA TRP A 375 20.28 -0.97 11.52
C TRP A 375 21.10 0.14 10.85
N GLY A 376 22.32 0.41 11.32
CA GLY A 376 23.15 1.55 10.91
C GLY A 376 23.39 1.65 9.41
N LEU A 377 23.42 0.54 8.65
CA LEU A 377 23.62 0.57 7.20
C LEU A 377 22.31 0.69 6.39
N THR A 378 21.16 0.67 7.03
CA THR A 378 19.87 0.75 6.31
C THR A 378 19.72 2.06 5.53
N TRP A 379 20.34 3.15 6.02
CA TRP A 379 20.32 4.43 5.29
C TRP A 379 20.99 4.33 3.92
N VAL A 380 22.01 3.49 3.74
CA VAL A 380 22.68 3.34 2.45
C VAL A 380 21.69 2.84 1.40
N VAL A 381 20.89 1.82 1.74
CA VAL A 381 19.87 1.29 0.83
C VAL A 381 18.79 2.34 0.53
N THR A 382 18.26 3.00 1.56
CA THR A 382 17.17 3.98 1.39
C THR A 382 17.63 5.25 0.66
N VAL A 383 18.83 5.75 0.95
CA VAL A 383 19.41 6.89 0.22
C VAL A 383 19.68 6.51 -1.24
N SER A 384 20.22 5.32 -1.50
CA SER A 384 20.44 4.84 -2.87
C SER A 384 19.14 4.77 -3.66
N LEU A 385 18.06 4.23 -3.08
CA LEU A 385 16.74 4.20 -3.71
C LEU A 385 16.21 5.62 -3.96
N SER A 386 16.42 6.54 -3.03
CA SER A 386 16.01 7.95 -3.21
C SER A 386 16.79 8.64 -4.33
N LEU A 387 18.10 8.41 -4.42
CA LEU A 387 18.91 8.95 -5.50
C LEU A 387 18.50 8.39 -6.86
N ILE A 388 18.25 7.07 -6.94
CA ILE A 388 17.71 6.43 -8.15
C ILE A 388 16.35 7.06 -8.51
N GLY A 389 15.45 7.26 -7.53
CA GLY A 389 14.17 7.91 -7.73
C GLY A 389 14.32 9.33 -8.30
N ILE A 390 15.24 10.14 -7.78
CA ILE A 390 15.55 11.47 -8.30
C ILE A 390 16.04 11.39 -9.76
N LEU A 391 16.95 10.47 -10.07
CA LEU A 391 17.50 10.31 -11.42
C LEU A 391 16.40 9.90 -12.43
N LEU A 392 15.53 8.96 -12.05
CA LEU A 392 14.41 8.50 -12.89
C LEU A 392 13.41 9.62 -13.20
N THR A 393 13.24 10.57 -12.28
CA THR A 393 12.26 11.65 -12.38
C THR A 393 12.81 12.97 -12.92
N ARG A 394 14.12 13.11 -13.12
CA ARG A 394 14.76 14.32 -13.66
C ARG A 394 14.49 14.59 -15.15
N GLN A 395 14.15 13.57 -15.93
CA GLN A 395 13.85 13.76 -17.35
C GLN A 395 12.36 14.05 -17.52
N PRO A 396 11.98 14.94 -18.47
CA PRO A 396 10.59 15.26 -18.71
C PRO A 396 9.81 13.98 -19.05
N THR A 397 8.75 13.77 -18.33
CA THR A 397 7.77 12.69 -18.53
C THR A 397 6.73 13.12 -19.55
#